data_049ddb22f9f342b9d652699d665e97ae
#
_entry.id   049ddb22f9f342b9d652699d665e97ae
#
_cell.length_a   1.000
_cell.length_b   1.000
_cell.length_c   1.000
_cell.angle_alpha   90.00
_cell.angle_beta   90.00
_cell.angle_gamma   90.00
#
_symmetry.space_group_name_H-M   'P 1'
#
loop_
_entity.id
_entity.type
_entity.pdbx_description
1 polymer ?
#
loop_
_entity_poly.entity_id
_entity_poly.type
_entity_poly.pdbx_seq_one_letter_code
_entity_poly.pdbx_strand_id
1 'polypeptide(L)'
;MIAYLSGGMEHAVNEGEDWRNKMTEWLQKNLGHSVIDPVKNSRQLVDETQSHDYMLWKKSDRGKYKAFVRKLIRQDLDGVINKADYVICLWDEGVVKGGGTHGEVTIAYHYNIPVYLVNTLPFDELSGWIFSCCTEVFADFTNLKKRVLELYG
;
A
#
# COMPACT_ATOMS: atom_id res chain seq x y z
N MET A 1 3.97 -14.88 -8.69
CA MET A 1 2.84 -14.09 -8.16
C MET A 1 3.24 -12.64 -8.01
N ILE A 2 2.28 -11.75 -7.87
CA ILE A 2 2.50 -10.30 -7.77
C ILE A 2 1.93 -9.81 -6.43
N ALA A 3 2.76 -9.19 -5.60
CA ALA A 3 2.36 -8.56 -4.34
C ALA A 3 2.18 -7.05 -4.52
N TYR A 4 1.10 -6.49 -3.98
CA TYR A 4 0.93 -5.04 -3.86
C TYR A 4 1.32 -4.59 -2.45
N LEU A 5 2.17 -3.56 -2.34
CA LEU A 5 2.67 -3.05 -1.06
C LEU A 5 1.89 -1.80 -0.63
N SER A 6 0.85 -2.00 0.17
CA SER A 6 -0.03 -0.95 0.70
C SER A 6 0.49 -0.38 2.02
N GLY A 7 0.40 0.92 2.21
CA GLY A 7 0.85 1.59 3.43
C GLY A 7 0.89 3.10 3.28
N GLY A 8 1.19 3.80 4.38
CA GLY A 8 1.25 5.25 4.40
C GLY A 8 2.26 5.81 3.41
N MET A 9 1.89 6.92 2.77
CA MET A 9 2.75 7.71 1.88
C MET A 9 2.74 9.18 2.29
N GLU A 10 1.61 9.85 2.23
CA GLU A 10 1.46 11.30 2.47
C GLU A 10 1.99 11.73 3.85
N HIS A 11 1.76 10.93 4.88
CA HIS A 11 2.15 11.22 6.26
C HIS A 11 3.24 10.28 6.80
N ALA A 12 3.92 9.54 5.92
CA ALA A 12 5.01 8.64 6.27
C ALA A 12 6.38 9.28 6.01
N VAL A 13 7.39 8.86 6.79
CA VAL A 13 8.79 9.23 6.55
C VAL A 13 9.20 8.68 5.20
N ASN A 14 9.73 9.56 4.32
CA ASN A 14 10.17 9.22 2.97
C ASN A 14 9.11 8.41 2.17
N GLU A 15 7.84 8.77 2.32
CA GLU A 15 6.69 8.13 1.67
C GLU A 15 6.57 6.62 1.95
N GLY A 16 7.23 6.12 2.98
CA GLY A 16 7.25 4.69 3.32
C GLY A 16 8.11 3.84 2.39
N GLU A 17 9.15 4.43 1.79
CA GLU A 17 10.05 3.74 0.83
C GLU A 17 10.84 2.60 1.47
N ASP A 18 11.36 2.79 2.68
CA ASP A 18 12.32 1.86 3.29
C ASP A 18 11.75 0.46 3.51
N TRP A 19 10.57 0.34 4.10
CA TRP A 19 9.97 -0.96 4.32
C TRP A 19 9.56 -1.65 3.01
N ARG A 20 9.13 -0.86 2.02
CA ARG A 20 8.75 -1.38 0.70
C ARG A 20 9.96 -1.95 -0.03
N ASN A 21 11.10 -1.26 0.00
CA ASN A 21 12.34 -1.77 -0.59
C ASN A 21 12.78 -3.08 0.05
N LYS A 22 12.81 -3.14 1.39
CA LYS A 22 13.18 -4.36 2.13
C LYS A 22 12.23 -5.53 1.83
N MET A 23 10.94 -5.27 1.73
CA MET A 23 9.95 -6.30 1.43
C MET A 23 10.07 -6.76 -0.04
N THR A 24 10.30 -5.84 -0.97
CA THR A 24 10.52 -6.15 -2.38
C THR A 24 11.71 -7.09 -2.55
N GLU A 25 12.86 -6.75 -1.98
CA GLU A 25 14.05 -7.59 -2.02
C GLU A 25 13.81 -8.98 -1.43
N TRP A 26 13.11 -9.02 -0.29
CA TRP A 26 12.81 -10.28 0.36
C TRP A 26 11.90 -11.19 -0.48
N LEU A 27 10.82 -10.63 -1.05
CA LEU A 27 9.88 -11.38 -1.90
C LEU A 27 10.55 -11.90 -3.17
N GLN A 28 11.36 -11.08 -3.83
CA GLN A 28 12.10 -11.47 -5.02
C GLN A 28 13.10 -12.58 -4.72
N LYS A 29 13.86 -12.44 -3.64
CA LYS A 29 14.92 -13.40 -3.25
C LYS A 29 14.36 -14.75 -2.80
N ASN A 30 13.30 -14.75 -2.00
CA ASN A 30 12.82 -15.97 -1.35
C ASN A 30 11.69 -16.69 -2.11
N LEU A 31 10.92 -15.95 -2.92
CA LEU A 31 9.73 -16.49 -3.61
C LEU A 31 9.73 -16.22 -5.13
N GLY A 32 10.62 -15.39 -5.62
CA GLY A 32 10.61 -14.97 -7.02
C GLY A 32 9.38 -14.15 -7.40
N HIS A 33 8.70 -13.56 -6.41
CA HIS A 33 7.50 -12.76 -6.66
C HIS A 33 7.84 -11.36 -7.15
N SER A 34 7.04 -10.85 -8.08
CA SER A 34 7.08 -9.44 -8.50
C SER A 34 6.33 -8.57 -7.50
N VAL A 35 6.62 -7.27 -7.51
CA VAL A 35 6.03 -6.32 -6.58
C VAL A 35 5.48 -5.11 -7.32
N ILE A 36 4.29 -4.66 -6.92
CA ILE A 36 3.75 -3.35 -7.26
C ILE A 36 4.00 -2.44 -6.06
N ASP A 37 4.85 -1.43 -6.26
CA ASP A 37 5.17 -0.41 -5.26
C ASP A 37 4.52 0.91 -5.66
N PRO A 38 3.46 1.36 -4.96
CA PRO A 38 2.75 2.59 -5.30
C PRO A 38 3.61 3.85 -5.17
N VAL A 39 4.66 3.84 -4.34
CA VAL A 39 5.60 4.96 -4.24
C VAL A 39 6.36 5.14 -5.55
N LYS A 40 6.91 4.05 -6.08
CA LYS A 40 7.64 4.08 -7.37
C LYS A 40 6.72 4.46 -8.52
N ASN A 41 5.52 3.90 -8.56
CA ASN A 41 4.54 4.21 -9.59
C ASN A 41 4.08 5.67 -9.52
N SER A 42 3.86 6.21 -8.33
CA SER A 42 3.50 7.61 -8.10
C SER A 42 4.61 8.55 -8.59
N ARG A 43 5.86 8.27 -8.22
CA ARG A 43 7.01 9.07 -8.67
C ARG A 43 7.18 9.06 -10.19
N GLN A 44 6.99 7.91 -10.81
CA GLN A 44 7.02 7.78 -12.27
C GLN A 44 5.93 8.63 -12.93
N LEU A 45 4.70 8.59 -12.42
CA LEU A 45 3.60 9.40 -12.97
C LEU A 45 3.85 10.90 -12.79
N VAL A 46 4.41 11.30 -11.63
CA VAL A 46 4.84 12.69 -11.38
C VAL A 46 5.86 13.15 -12.43
N ASP A 47 6.86 12.32 -12.71
CA ASP A 47 7.89 12.62 -13.69
C ASP A 47 7.32 12.71 -15.13
N GLU A 48 6.52 11.74 -15.53
CA GLU A 48 5.92 11.67 -16.87
C GLU A 48 4.96 12.85 -17.16
N THR A 49 4.23 13.31 -16.14
CA THR A 49 3.28 14.43 -16.26
C THR A 49 3.85 15.76 -15.83
N GLN A 50 5.11 15.79 -15.37
CA GLN A 50 5.77 16.99 -14.83
C GLN A 50 4.95 17.65 -13.70
N SER A 51 4.43 16.83 -12.81
CA SER A 51 3.54 17.25 -11.71
C SER A 51 4.27 17.28 -10.35
N HIS A 52 5.55 17.65 -10.33
CA HIS A 52 6.39 17.64 -9.11
C HIS A 52 5.83 18.51 -7.99
N ASP A 53 5.08 19.58 -8.33
CA ASP A 53 4.49 20.50 -7.35
C ASP A 53 3.06 20.13 -6.95
N TYR A 54 2.56 18.95 -7.30
CA TYR A 54 1.14 18.62 -7.12
C TYR A 54 0.65 18.75 -5.68
N MET A 55 1.50 18.47 -4.68
CA MET A 55 1.13 18.60 -3.27
C MET A 55 0.83 20.05 -2.86
N LEU A 56 1.49 21.02 -3.48
CA LEU A 56 1.24 22.45 -3.28
C LEU A 56 -0.13 22.87 -3.84
N TRP A 57 -0.63 22.20 -4.86
CA TRP A 57 -1.92 22.49 -5.50
C TRP A 57 -3.12 22.26 -4.56
N LYS A 58 -2.95 21.46 -3.51
CA LYS A 58 -3.99 21.27 -2.49
C LYS A 58 -4.44 22.60 -1.88
N LYS A 59 -3.55 23.58 -1.80
CA LYS A 59 -3.84 24.94 -1.33
C LYS A 59 -4.07 25.93 -2.46
N SER A 60 -3.27 25.87 -3.53
CA SER A 60 -3.24 26.88 -4.59
C SER A 60 -4.24 26.63 -5.72
N ASP A 61 -4.55 25.37 -6.04
CA ASP A 61 -5.48 24.98 -7.10
C ASP A 61 -6.08 23.60 -6.79
N ARG A 62 -7.18 23.60 -6.05
CA ARG A 62 -7.84 22.36 -5.60
C ARG A 62 -8.37 21.48 -6.74
N GLY A 63 -8.82 22.12 -7.82
CA GLY A 63 -9.30 21.37 -9.00
C GLY A 63 -8.19 20.61 -9.70
N LYS A 64 -7.06 21.27 -9.90
CA LYS A 64 -5.85 20.65 -10.48
C LYS A 64 -5.29 19.54 -9.59
N TYR A 65 -5.23 19.76 -8.29
CA TYR A 65 -4.84 18.75 -7.30
C TYR A 65 -5.73 17.51 -7.38
N LYS A 66 -7.04 17.69 -7.33
CA LYS A 66 -8.01 16.59 -7.41
C LYS A 66 -7.87 15.80 -8.72
N ALA A 67 -7.71 16.47 -9.83
CA ALA A 67 -7.56 15.84 -11.15
C ALA A 67 -6.30 14.96 -11.19
N PHE A 68 -5.19 15.44 -10.64
CA PHE A 68 -3.95 14.68 -10.57
C PHE A 68 -4.04 13.49 -9.61
N VAL A 69 -4.54 13.71 -8.38
CA VAL A 69 -4.68 12.64 -7.38
C VAL A 69 -5.63 11.54 -7.87
N ARG A 70 -6.66 11.87 -8.64
CA ARG A 70 -7.51 10.85 -9.28
C ARG A 70 -6.75 9.93 -10.23
N LYS A 71 -5.71 10.42 -10.90
CA LYS A 71 -4.84 9.56 -11.72
C LYS A 71 -4.06 8.57 -10.85
N LEU A 72 -3.53 9.03 -9.71
CA LEU A 72 -2.86 8.16 -8.73
C LEU A 72 -3.83 7.11 -8.19
N ILE A 73 -5.03 7.50 -7.80
CA ILE A 73 -6.06 6.58 -7.29
C ILE A 73 -6.38 5.49 -8.32
N ARG A 74 -6.62 5.87 -9.57
CA ARG A 74 -6.90 4.89 -10.64
C ARG A 74 -5.76 3.92 -10.85
N GLN A 75 -4.51 4.41 -10.84
CA GLN A 75 -3.32 3.59 -10.98
C GLN A 75 -3.18 2.59 -9.83
N ASP A 76 -3.35 3.05 -8.60
CA ASP A 76 -3.22 2.22 -7.39
C ASP A 76 -4.33 1.17 -7.32
N LEU A 77 -5.59 1.57 -7.55
CA LEU A 77 -6.71 0.62 -7.54
C LEU A 77 -6.63 -0.40 -8.69
N ASP A 78 -6.19 0.01 -9.87
CA ASP A 78 -5.92 -0.93 -10.97
C ASP A 78 -4.83 -1.94 -10.58
N GLY A 79 -3.78 -1.49 -9.90
CA GLY A 79 -2.74 -2.36 -9.38
C GLY A 79 -3.29 -3.41 -8.41
N VAL A 80 -4.16 -3.02 -7.50
CA VAL A 80 -4.80 -3.94 -6.54
C VAL A 80 -5.78 -4.88 -7.24
N ILE A 81 -6.71 -4.34 -8.03
CA ILE A 81 -7.86 -5.09 -8.56
C ILE A 81 -7.45 -6.04 -9.70
N ASN A 82 -6.63 -5.55 -10.64
CA ASN A 82 -6.38 -6.23 -11.90
C ASN A 82 -5.00 -6.90 -12.00
N LYS A 83 -4.06 -6.59 -11.12
CA LYS A 83 -2.67 -7.04 -11.24
C LYS A 83 -2.16 -7.85 -10.06
N ALA A 84 -2.54 -7.47 -8.83
CA ALA A 84 -2.04 -8.12 -7.63
C ALA A 84 -2.70 -9.47 -7.38
N ASP A 85 -1.90 -10.45 -6.94
CA ASP A 85 -2.40 -11.72 -6.42
C ASP A 85 -2.72 -11.64 -4.93
N TYR A 86 -2.03 -10.76 -4.20
CA TYR A 86 -2.26 -10.47 -2.79
C TYR A 86 -1.67 -9.11 -2.40
N VAL A 87 -2.10 -8.60 -1.25
CA VAL A 87 -1.64 -7.33 -0.69
C VAL A 87 -0.86 -7.58 0.60
N ILE A 88 0.30 -6.94 0.73
CA ILE A 88 0.99 -6.79 2.01
C ILE A 88 0.81 -5.34 2.45
N CYS A 89 0.31 -5.15 3.66
CA CYS A 89 -0.01 -3.84 4.19
C CYS A 89 0.76 -3.55 5.48
N LEU A 90 1.38 -2.36 5.56
CA LEU A 90 1.89 -1.82 6.82
C LEU A 90 0.89 -0.82 7.39
N TRP A 91 0.38 -1.12 8.59
CA TRP A 91 -0.56 -0.27 9.33
C TRP A 91 0.14 0.39 10.51
N ASP A 92 0.38 1.68 10.41
CA ASP A 92 1.07 2.49 11.41
C ASP A 92 0.33 3.82 11.65
N GLU A 93 0.88 4.71 12.48
CA GLU A 93 0.28 6.00 12.78
C GLU A 93 0.10 6.89 11.53
N GLY A 94 1.00 6.81 10.57
CA GLY A 94 0.94 7.58 9.32
C GLY A 94 -0.26 7.20 8.46
N VAL A 95 -0.65 5.94 8.46
CA VAL A 95 -1.79 5.41 7.70
C VAL A 95 -3.12 5.97 8.20
N VAL A 96 -3.27 6.15 9.51
CA VAL A 96 -4.54 6.59 10.12
C VAL A 96 -4.96 7.98 9.62
N LYS A 97 -4.01 8.84 9.29
CA LYS A 97 -4.25 10.21 8.81
C LYS A 97 -4.60 10.28 7.32
N GLY A 98 -4.17 9.30 6.54
CA GLY A 98 -4.44 9.23 5.10
C GLY A 98 -5.65 8.35 4.77
N GLY A 99 -6.10 8.40 3.53
CA GLY A 99 -7.27 7.62 3.06
C GLY A 99 -6.91 6.46 2.12
N GLY A 100 -5.74 6.52 1.46
CA GLY A 100 -5.38 5.60 0.38
C GLY A 100 -5.31 4.14 0.81
N THR A 101 -4.60 3.85 1.88
CA THR A 101 -4.45 2.49 2.40
C THR A 101 -5.77 1.89 2.89
N HIS A 102 -6.64 2.71 3.50
CA HIS A 102 -8.00 2.29 3.86
C HIS A 102 -8.79 1.83 2.63
N GLY A 103 -8.73 2.61 1.55
CA GLY A 103 -9.37 2.28 0.28
C GLY A 103 -8.81 1.02 -0.35
N GLU A 104 -7.50 0.87 -0.43
CA GLU A 104 -6.81 -0.28 -1.01
C GLU A 104 -7.14 -1.59 -0.28
N VAL A 105 -7.09 -1.60 1.05
CA VAL A 105 -7.45 -2.76 1.87
C VAL A 105 -8.93 -3.13 1.70
N THR A 106 -9.82 -2.14 1.69
CA THR A 106 -11.25 -2.35 1.51
C THR A 106 -11.57 -2.93 0.14
N ILE A 107 -10.98 -2.38 -0.92
CA ILE A 107 -11.23 -2.86 -2.28
C ILE A 107 -10.63 -4.25 -2.51
N ALA A 108 -9.47 -4.55 -1.93
CA ALA A 108 -8.89 -5.89 -1.98
C ALA A 108 -9.84 -6.92 -1.38
N TYR A 109 -10.40 -6.63 -0.20
CA TYR A 109 -11.43 -7.48 0.42
C TYR A 109 -12.64 -7.68 -0.50
N HIS A 110 -13.16 -6.61 -1.10
CA HIS A 110 -14.33 -6.67 -1.98
C HIS A 110 -14.11 -7.56 -3.20
N TYR A 111 -12.90 -7.57 -3.74
CA TYR A 111 -12.52 -8.40 -4.90
C TYR A 111 -11.89 -9.74 -4.50
N ASN A 112 -11.98 -10.15 -3.24
CA ASN A 112 -11.44 -11.41 -2.73
C ASN A 112 -9.93 -11.58 -2.94
N ILE A 113 -9.19 -10.48 -2.86
CA ILE A 113 -7.73 -10.46 -2.92
C ILE A 113 -7.20 -10.54 -1.48
N PRO A 114 -6.38 -11.56 -1.14
CA PRO A 114 -5.87 -11.70 0.22
C PRO A 114 -5.07 -10.49 0.68
N VAL A 115 -5.31 -10.08 1.93
CA VAL A 115 -4.59 -8.97 2.59
C VAL A 115 -3.88 -9.50 3.83
N TYR A 116 -2.57 -9.37 3.87
CA TYR A 116 -1.68 -9.69 4.98
C TYR A 116 -1.16 -8.40 5.58
N LEU A 117 -1.61 -8.05 6.78
CA LEU A 117 -1.37 -6.75 7.38
C LEU A 117 -0.46 -6.85 8.61
N VAL A 118 0.59 -6.04 8.64
CA VAL A 118 1.41 -5.81 9.84
C VAL A 118 0.86 -4.58 10.56
N ASN A 119 0.37 -4.79 11.79
CA ASN A 119 -0.15 -3.74 12.64
C ASN A 119 0.87 -3.37 13.71
N THR A 120 1.35 -2.13 13.70
CA THR A 120 2.29 -1.61 14.69
C THR A 120 1.63 -0.83 15.82
N LEU A 121 0.31 -0.62 15.74
CA LEU A 121 -0.48 0.05 16.77
C LEU A 121 -0.97 -0.97 17.82
N PRO A 122 -1.39 -0.52 19.02
CA PRO A 122 -2.17 -1.34 19.92
C PRO A 122 -3.38 -1.94 19.19
N PHE A 123 -3.68 -3.22 19.43
CA PHE A 123 -4.73 -3.92 18.67
C PHE A 123 -6.11 -3.25 18.79
N ASP A 124 -6.43 -2.70 19.96
CA ASP A 124 -7.69 -1.99 20.20
C ASP A 124 -7.80 -0.67 19.44
N GLU A 125 -6.69 -0.12 18.95
CA GLU A 125 -6.67 1.06 18.07
C GLU A 125 -6.80 0.71 16.58
N LEU A 126 -6.65 -0.56 16.22
CA LEU A 126 -6.87 -1.00 14.85
C LEU A 126 -8.37 -0.98 14.53
N SER A 127 -8.74 -0.25 13.47
CA SER A 127 -10.12 -0.19 13.00
C SER A 127 -10.72 -1.59 12.82
N GLY A 128 -11.93 -1.82 13.38
CA GLY A 128 -12.67 -3.06 13.18
C GLY A 128 -13.00 -3.33 11.72
N TRP A 129 -13.24 -2.28 10.93
CA TRP A 129 -13.43 -2.37 9.49
C TRP A 129 -12.18 -2.94 8.79
N ILE A 130 -11.03 -2.34 9.04
CA ILE A 130 -9.76 -2.76 8.43
C ILE A 130 -9.37 -4.16 8.88
N PHE A 131 -9.44 -4.46 10.18
CA PHE A 131 -9.20 -5.80 10.71
C PHE A 131 -10.05 -6.86 10.00
N SER A 132 -11.32 -6.57 9.80
CA SER A 132 -12.28 -7.50 9.18
C SER A 132 -12.07 -7.65 7.66
N CYS A 133 -11.45 -6.68 7.00
CA CYS A 133 -11.06 -6.78 5.59
C CYS A 133 -9.78 -7.62 5.38
N CYS A 134 -8.98 -7.84 6.43
CA CYS A 134 -7.72 -8.58 6.32
C CYS A 134 -7.93 -10.09 6.35
N THR A 135 -7.12 -10.81 5.58
CA THR A 135 -7.03 -12.27 5.65
C THR A 135 -6.33 -12.69 6.94
N GLU A 136 -5.19 -12.08 7.24
CA GLU A 136 -4.45 -12.29 8.48
C GLU A 136 -3.76 -10.99 8.92
N VAL A 137 -3.64 -10.80 10.24
CA VAL A 137 -2.97 -9.64 10.85
C VAL A 137 -1.80 -10.12 11.72
N PHE A 138 -0.66 -9.44 11.60
CA PHE A 138 0.59 -9.78 12.26
C PHE A 138 1.10 -8.60 13.09
N ALA A 139 1.82 -8.90 14.17
CA ALA A 139 2.46 -7.87 14.99
C ALA A 139 3.76 -7.33 14.38
N ASP A 140 4.39 -8.09 13.47
CA ASP A 140 5.67 -7.77 12.86
C ASP A 140 5.86 -8.44 11.49
N PHE A 141 6.85 -7.96 10.74
CA PHE A 141 7.21 -8.52 9.44
C PHE A 141 7.83 -9.92 9.51
N THR A 142 8.44 -10.30 10.63
CA THR A 142 9.04 -11.63 10.79
C THR A 142 7.96 -12.71 10.73
N ASN A 143 6.89 -12.55 11.47
CA ASN A 143 5.76 -13.48 11.47
C ASN A 143 5.02 -13.46 10.13
N LEU A 144 4.81 -12.28 9.52
CA LEU A 144 4.24 -12.18 8.18
C LEU A 144 5.07 -12.95 7.15
N LYS A 145 6.37 -12.75 7.14
CA LYS A 145 7.28 -13.44 6.19
C LYS A 145 7.24 -14.94 6.34
N LYS A 146 7.23 -15.44 7.59
CA LYS A 146 7.09 -16.88 7.86
C LYS A 146 5.79 -17.42 7.24
N ARG A 147 4.68 -16.73 7.48
CA ARG A 147 3.38 -17.14 6.96
C ARG A 147 3.30 -17.10 5.44
N VAL A 148 3.85 -16.07 4.82
CA VAL A 148 3.90 -15.95 3.35
C VAL A 148 4.73 -17.07 2.72
N LEU A 149 5.83 -17.48 3.36
CA LEU A 149 6.60 -18.65 2.93
C LEU A 149 5.80 -19.95 3.04
N GLU A 150 5.04 -20.13 4.12
CA GLU A 150 4.18 -21.31 4.29
C GLU A 150 3.09 -21.42 3.21
N LEU A 151 2.55 -20.27 2.79
CA LEU A 151 1.47 -20.23 1.81
C LEU A 151 1.93 -20.33 0.36
N TYR A 152 3.10 -19.77 0.05
CA TYR A 152 3.53 -19.55 -1.34
C TYR A 152 4.94 -20.08 -1.65
N GLY A 153 5.64 -20.59 -0.66
CA GLY A 153 6.98 -21.15 -0.80
C GLY A 153 7.07 -22.58 -1.33
#